data_25712f935cb5f1db50dc6c588a44968a
#
_entry.id   25712f935cb5f1db50dc6c588a44968a
#
_cell.length_a   1.000
_cell.length_b   1.000
_cell.length_c   1.000
_cell.angle_alpha   90.00
_cell.angle_beta   90.00
_cell.angle_gamma   90.00
#
_symmetry.space_group_name_H-M   'P 1'
#
loop_
_entity.id
_entity.type
_entity.pdbx_description
1 polymer ?
#
loop_
_entity_poly.entity_id
_entity_poly.type
_entity_poly.pdbx_seq_one_letter_code
_entity_poly.pdbx_strand_id
1 'polypeptide(L)'
;ASIGHLSETVGSERFGTWYRAYDPQARNFQGDDVLPVDLAMNARSYGLDVVEIEPGPGAIDALKTAIADAKASDRSTFIHLNSDPLIYAPDGAGWWDVPVAEVSTLDATQQARAEYEELVAAQRPLLG
;
A
#
# COMPACT_ATOMS: atom_id res chain seq x y z
N ALA A 1 0.37 -1.26 0.39
CA ALA A 1 -0.03 0.11 0.09
C ALA A 1 0.61 0.62 -1.20
N SER A 2 1.91 0.48 -1.42
CA SER A 2 2.59 1.04 -2.61
C SER A 2 2.02 0.52 -3.93
N ILE A 3 1.83 -0.79 -4.06
CA ILE A 3 1.26 -1.38 -5.29
C ILE A 3 -0.18 -0.90 -5.51
N GLY A 4 -0.98 -0.80 -4.45
CA GLY A 4 -2.33 -0.26 -4.53
C GLY A 4 -2.34 1.19 -4.98
N HIS A 5 -1.42 2.01 -4.49
CA HIS A 5 -1.29 3.40 -4.91
C HIS A 5 -0.90 3.52 -6.38
N LEU A 6 0.10 2.75 -6.83
CA LEU A 6 0.48 2.71 -8.24
C LEU A 6 -0.67 2.28 -9.14
N SER A 7 -1.50 1.35 -8.69
CA SER A 7 -2.67 0.92 -9.48
C SER A 7 -3.75 2.00 -9.55
N GLU A 8 -3.91 2.82 -8.51
CA GLU A 8 -4.81 3.97 -8.53
C GLU A 8 -4.38 5.02 -9.55
N THR A 9 -3.08 5.30 -9.67
CA THR A 9 -2.57 6.31 -10.62
C THR A 9 -2.83 5.95 -12.09
N VAL A 10 -3.04 4.68 -12.38
CA VAL A 10 -3.40 4.20 -13.73
C VAL A 10 -4.89 3.86 -13.86
N GLY A 11 -5.70 4.26 -12.89
CA GLY A 11 -7.15 4.10 -12.91
C GLY A 11 -7.66 2.67 -12.75
N SER A 12 -6.89 1.77 -12.11
CA SER A 12 -7.28 0.37 -11.91
C SER A 12 -7.96 0.07 -10.57
N GLU A 13 -8.27 1.09 -9.77
CA GLU A 13 -9.03 0.96 -8.52
C GLU A 13 -8.49 -0.10 -7.55
N ARG A 14 -7.17 -0.24 -7.45
CA ARG A 14 -6.47 -1.23 -6.59
C ARG A 14 -6.79 -2.70 -6.91
N PHE A 15 -7.24 -2.99 -8.11
CA PHE A 15 -7.54 -4.36 -8.52
C PHE A 15 -6.41 -5.33 -8.17
N GLY A 16 -6.75 -6.44 -7.50
CA GLY A 16 -5.81 -7.51 -7.16
C GLY A 16 -4.78 -7.17 -6.07
N THR A 17 -4.88 -6.01 -5.40
CA THR A 17 -3.91 -5.58 -4.37
C THR A 17 -4.33 -5.88 -2.93
N TRP A 18 -5.45 -6.52 -2.73
CA TRP A 18 -5.98 -6.92 -1.43
C TRP A 18 -6.01 -8.43 -1.30
N TYR A 19 -5.78 -8.93 -0.09
CA TYR A 19 -6.08 -10.32 0.24
C TYR A 19 -7.59 -10.48 0.37
N ARG A 20 -8.24 -11.07 -0.62
CA ARG A 20 -9.68 -11.23 -0.67
C ARG A 20 -10.08 -12.69 -0.65
N ALA A 21 -11.26 -12.99 -0.08
CA ALA A 21 -11.86 -14.30 -0.17
C ALA A 21 -12.34 -14.57 -1.61
N TYR A 22 -12.31 -15.84 -2.01
CA TYR A 22 -12.91 -16.24 -3.27
C TYR A 22 -14.44 -16.15 -3.17
N ASP A 23 -15.04 -15.39 -4.07
CA ASP A 23 -16.48 -15.33 -4.23
C ASP A 23 -16.92 -16.42 -5.24
N PRO A 24 -17.60 -17.50 -4.79
CA PRO A 24 -18.01 -18.59 -5.67
C PRO A 24 -19.14 -18.19 -6.63
N GLN A 25 -19.88 -17.13 -6.36
CA GLN A 25 -20.96 -16.64 -7.21
C GLN A 25 -20.41 -15.79 -8.36
N ALA A 26 -19.52 -14.86 -8.04
CA ALA A 26 -18.82 -14.06 -9.03
C ALA A 26 -17.66 -14.82 -9.71
N ARG A 27 -17.24 -15.96 -9.15
CA ARG A 27 -16.11 -16.80 -9.60
C ARG A 27 -14.79 -16.03 -9.70
N ASN A 28 -14.56 -15.13 -8.76
CA ASN A 28 -13.35 -14.32 -8.70
C ASN A 28 -12.97 -13.95 -7.26
N PHE A 29 -11.91 -13.16 -7.08
CA PHE A 29 -11.42 -12.65 -5.79
C PHE A 29 -11.68 -11.14 -5.62
N GLN A 30 -12.71 -10.59 -6.25
CA GLN A 30 -13.04 -9.17 -6.23
C GLN A 30 -14.12 -8.79 -5.21
N GLY A 31 -14.62 -9.76 -4.44
CA GLY A 31 -15.58 -9.52 -3.36
C GLY A 31 -15.05 -8.55 -2.30
N ASP A 32 -15.97 -8.00 -1.51
CA ASP A 32 -15.61 -7.04 -0.44
C ASP A 32 -14.99 -7.69 0.79
N ASP A 33 -15.07 -9.03 0.89
CA ASP A 33 -14.53 -9.78 2.01
C ASP A 33 -12.99 -9.85 1.95
N VAL A 34 -12.33 -9.06 2.77
CA VAL A 34 -10.89 -9.10 2.98
C VAL A 34 -10.55 -10.24 3.94
N LEU A 35 -9.55 -11.05 3.59
CA LEU A 35 -9.07 -12.10 4.50
C LEU A 35 -8.49 -11.48 5.78
N PRO A 36 -8.87 -12.00 6.96
CA PRO A 36 -8.37 -11.50 8.24
C PRO A 36 -6.94 -12.01 8.48
N VAL A 37 -5.96 -11.32 7.91
CA VAL A 37 -4.54 -11.65 8.12
C VAL A 37 -4.04 -10.96 9.37
N ASP A 38 -3.72 -11.74 10.40
CA ASP A 38 -3.12 -11.26 11.64
C ASP A 38 -1.61 -11.49 11.64
N LEU A 39 -0.85 -10.46 11.30
CA LEU A 39 0.61 -10.51 11.25
C LEU A 39 1.24 -10.62 12.64
N ALA A 40 0.61 -10.04 13.66
CA ALA A 40 1.09 -10.12 15.03
C ALA A 40 0.94 -11.54 15.59
N MET A 41 -0.21 -12.18 15.36
CA MET A 41 -0.41 -13.59 15.72
C MET A 41 0.56 -14.50 14.96
N ASN A 42 0.78 -14.23 13.68
CA ASN A 42 1.75 -14.99 12.88
C ASN A 42 3.16 -14.88 13.48
N ALA A 43 3.62 -13.70 13.86
CA ALA A 43 4.91 -13.51 14.50
C ALA A 43 5.01 -14.21 15.87
N ARG A 44 3.94 -14.16 16.68
CA ARG A 44 3.87 -14.91 17.96
C ARG A 44 4.00 -16.41 17.75
N SER A 45 3.46 -16.95 16.67
CA SER A 45 3.54 -18.39 16.36
C SER A 45 4.97 -18.87 16.11
N TYR A 46 5.88 -17.97 15.74
CA TYR A 46 7.32 -18.24 15.63
C TYR A 46 8.09 -18.02 16.92
N GLY A 47 7.41 -17.69 18.03
CA GLY A 47 8.03 -17.46 19.34
C GLY A 47 8.68 -16.09 19.49
N LEU A 48 8.33 -15.12 18.68
CA LEU A 48 8.79 -13.74 18.80
C LEU A 48 8.02 -13.00 19.91
N ASP A 49 8.68 -12.06 20.57
CA ASP A 49 7.99 -11.05 21.36
C ASP A 49 7.35 -10.04 20.39
N VAL A 50 6.09 -9.69 20.63
CA VAL A 50 5.34 -8.84 19.70
C VAL A 50 4.82 -7.58 20.39
N VAL A 51 5.13 -6.44 19.80
CA VAL A 51 4.60 -5.12 20.20
C VAL A 51 3.72 -4.60 19.06
N GLU A 52 2.47 -4.34 19.38
CA GLU A 52 1.51 -3.74 18.44
C GLU A 52 1.32 -2.26 18.77
N ILE A 53 1.41 -1.41 17.75
CA ILE A 53 1.29 0.04 17.88
C ILE A 53 0.21 0.51 16.92
N GLU A 54 -0.86 1.05 17.48
CA GLU A 54 -1.94 1.63 16.70
C GLU A 54 -1.61 3.07 16.28
N PRO A 55 -2.14 3.54 15.14
CA PRO A 55 -1.94 4.90 14.66
C PRO A 55 -2.60 5.91 15.61
N GLY A 56 -1.95 7.04 15.81
CA GLY A 56 -2.53 8.12 16.60
C GLY A 56 -1.50 8.93 17.41
N PRO A 57 -1.98 9.84 18.24
CA PRO A 57 -1.13 10.62 19.14
C PRO A 57 -0.31 9.69 20.04
N GLY A 58 1.01 9.85 20.05
CA GLY A 58 1.92 9.03 20.84
C GLY A 58 2.46 7.76 20.13
N ALA A 59 1.99 7.42 18.94
CA ALA A 59 2.49 6.25 18.20
C ALA A 59 4.02 6.30 17.97
N ILE A 60 4.55 7.48 17.69
CA ILE A 60 6.00 7.68 17.48
C ILE A 60 6.79 7.45 18.77
N ASP A 61 6.28 7.89 19.91
CA ASP A 61 6.97 7.68 21.19
C ASP A 61 6.85 6.22 21.64
N ALA A 62 5.71 5.58 21.40
CA ALA A 62 5.55 4.14 21.58
C ALA A 62 6.52 3.33 20.71
N LEU A 63 6.72 3.73 19.44
CA LEU A 63 7.68 3.11 18.54
C LEU A 63 9.12 3.26 19.04
N LYS A 64 9.51 4.46 19.50
CA LYS A 64 10.84 4.70 20.08
C LYS A 64 11.09 3.82 21.30
N THR A 65 10.09 3.71 22.19
CA THR A 65 10.16 2.85 23.38
C THR A 65 10.30 1.38 22.96
N ALA A 66 9.44 0.90 22.06
CA ALA A 66 9.50 -0.48 21.58
C ALA A 66 10.86 -0.84 20.94
N ILE A 67 11.47 0.10 20.21
CA ILE A 67 12.81 -0.09 19.63
C ILE A 67 13.88 -0.13 20.73
N ALA A 68 13.78 0.72 21.75
CA ALA A 68 14.74 0.72 22.85
C ALA A 68 14.67 -0.57 23.65
N ASP A 69 13.46 -1.04 23.96
CA ASP A 69 13.23 -2.29 24.69
C ASP A 69 13.70 -3.51 23.88
N ALA A 70 13.41 -3.53 22.58
CA ALA A 70 13.87 -4.60 21.69
C ALA A 70 15.41 -4.68 21.62
N LYS A 71 16.10 -3.52 21.63
CA LYS A 71 17.58 -3.48 21.65
C LYS A 71 18.17 -3.93 22.99
N ALA A 72 17.43 -3.80 24.09
CA ALA A 72 17.86 -4.22 25.41
C ALA A 72 17.52 -5.69 25.70
N SER A 73 16.65 -6.30 24.91
CA SER A 73 16.21 -7.69 25.05
C SER A 73 17.22 -8.66 24.41
N ASP A 74 17.34 -9.85 24.97
CA ASP A 74 18.03 -11.00 24.37
C ASP A 74 17.13 -11.83 23.44
N ARG A 75 15.86 -11.43 23.29
CA ARG A 75 14.87 -12.09 22.45
C ARG A 75 14.59 -11.29 21.19
N SER A 76 14.25 -11.99 20.12
CA SER A 76 13.81 -11.36 18.88
C SER A 76 12.43 -10.71 19.07
N THR A 77 12.30 -9.47 18.68
CA THR A 77 11.06 -8.68 18.80
C THR A 77 10.51 -8.33 17.43
N PHE A 78 9.22 -8.54 17.25
CA PHE A 78 8.46 -8.06 16.08
C PHE A 78 7.64 -6.83 16.50
N ILE A 79 7.92 -5.69 15.89
CA ILE A 79 7.14 -4.45 16.11
C ILE A 79 6.19 -4.27 14.95
N HIS A 80 4.89 -4.40 15.23
CA HIS A 80 3.82 -4.20 14.26
C HIS A 80 3.25 -2.79 14.42
N LEU A 81 3.61 -1.90 13.51
CA LEU A 81 3.07 -0.56 13.44
C LEU A 81 1.95 -0.53 12.41
N ASN A 82 0.71 -0.38 12.87
CA ASN A 82 -0.42 -0.14 11.99
C ASN A 82 -0.34 1.29 11.45
N SER A 83 -0.46 1.45 10.16
CA SER A 83 -0.48 2.74 9.49
C SER A 83 -1.69 2.84 8.56
N ASP A 84 -2.19 4.04 8.36
CA ASP A 84 -3.22 4.26 7.36
C ASP A 84 -2.62 4.09 5.95
N PRO A 85 -3.07 3.12 5.16
CA PRO A 85 -2.53 2.87 3.82
C PRO A 85 -2.90 3.96 2.81
N LEU A 86 -3.80 4.88 3.17
CA LEU A 86 -4.24 5.98 2.31
C LEU A 86 -3.51 7.29 2.61
N ILE A 87 -2.75 7.36 3.71
CA ILE A 87 -1.92 8.53 4.04
C ILE A 87 -0.50 8.28 3.54
N TYR A 88 -0.10 9.04 2.56
CA TYR A 88 1.24 9.00 1.98
C TYR A 88 2.13 10.10 2.54
N ALA A 89 3.44 9.91 2.45
CA ALA A 89 4.37 11.00 2.67
C ALA A 89 4.06 12.15 1.68
N PRO A 90 4.34 13.40 2.06
CA PRO A 90 4.20 14.53 1.15
C PRO A 90 4.94 14.21 -0.15
N ASP A 91 4.24 14.45 -1.26
CA ASP A 91 4.75 14.12 -2.57
C ASP A 91 6.05 14.87 -2.85
N GLY A 92 7.03 14.13 -3.34
CA GLY A 92 8.32 14.69 -3.76
C GLY A 92 8.26 15.46 -5.08
N ALA A 93 7.05 15.76 -5.58
CA ALA A 93 6.77 16.50 -6.81
C ALA A 93 7.46 15.90 -8.07
N GLY A 94 7.69 14.59 -8.08
CA GLY A 94 8.17 13.86 -9.25
C GLY A 94 7.03 13.17 -9.98
N TRP A 95 6.82 13.50 -11.24
CA TRP A 95 5.97 12.67 -12.09
C TRP A 95 6.77 11.46 -12.59
N TRP A 96 6.14 10.30 -12.55
CA TRP A 96 6.73 9.05 -13.00
C TRP A 96 6.02 8.61 -14.26
N ASP A 97 6.79 8.33 -15.30
CA ASP A 97 6.27 7.81 -16.56
C ASP A 97 5.80 6.36 -16.38
N VAL A 98 4.58 6.21 -15.86
CA VAL A 98 3.89 4.91 -15.74
C VAL A 98 2.84 4.86 -16.83
N PRO A 99 3.02 4.02 -17.86
CA PRO A 99 2.07 3.93 -18.96
C PRO A 99 0.67 3.53 -18.49
N VAL A 100 -0.34 4.25 -18.95
CA VAL A 100 -1.75 3.94 -18.73
C VAL A 100 -2.31 3.23 -19.97
N ALA A 101 -3.21 2.26 -19.76
CA ALA A 101 -3.81 1.50 -20.84
C ALA A 101 -4.47 2.41 -21.88
N GLU A 102 -4.20 2.16 -23.16
CA GLU A 102 -4.77 2.93 -24.27
C GLU A 102 -6.23 2.57 -24.54
N VAL A 103 -6.61 1.34 -24.18
CA VAL A 103 -7.95 0.82 -24.39
C VAL A 103 -8.50 0.31 -23.06
N SER A 104 -9.57 0.93 -22.59
CA SER A 104 -10.27 0.51 -21.39
C SER A 104 -11.74 0.89 -21.48
N THR A 105 -12.60 0.09 -20.84
CA THR A 105 -14.02 0.40 -20.65
C THR A 105 -14.29 1.07 -19.31
N LEU A 106 -13.27 1.23 -18.45
CA LEU A 106 -13.37 1.88 -17.15
C LEU A 106 -13.14 3.38 -17.29
N ASP A 107 -14.08 4.20 -16.85
CA ASP A 107 -13.99 5.67 -16.90
C ASP A 107 -12.75 6.18 -16.17
N ALA A 108 -12.41 5.59 -15.01
CA ALA A 108 -11.23 5.97 -14.25
C ALA A 108 -9.92 5.74 -15.03
N THR A 109 -9.83 4.66 -15.80
CA THR A 109 -8.67 4.39 -16.65
C THR A 109 -8.61 5.33 -17.84
N GLN A 110 -9.75 5.68 -18.45
CA GLN A 110 -9.81 6.64 -19.55
C GLN A 110 -9.40 8.04 -19.09
N GLN A 111 -9.84 8.46 -17.91
CA GLN A 111 -9.42 9.74 -17.33
C GLN A 111 -7.91 9.74 -17.02
N ALA A 112 -7.40 8.70 -16.36
CA ALA A 112 -5.98 8.58 -16.07
C ALA A 112 -5.13 8.58 -17.36
N ARG A 113 -5.64 8.01 -18.46
CA ARG A 113 -4.96 8.05 -19.77
C ARG A 113 -4.88 9.45 -20.32
N ALA A 114 -5.96 10.23 -20.25
CA ALA A 114 -5.96 11.62 -20.72
C ALA A 114 -4.94 12.48 -19.94
N GLU A 115 -4.91 12.34 -18.61
CA GLU A 115 -3.95 13.04 -17.75
C GLU A 115 -2.50 12.60 -18.06
N TYR A 116 -2.27 11.32 -18.30
CA TYR A 116 -0.97 10.79 -18.70
C TYR A 116 -0.48 11.40 -20.02
N GLU A 117 -1.33 11.51 -21.03
CA GLU A 117 -0.98 12.08 -22.33
C GLU A 117 -0.61 13.57 -22.22
N GLU A 118 -1.32 14.34 -21.39
CA GLU A 118 -0.97 15.73 -21.10
C GLU A 118 0.40 15.87 -20.45
N LEU A 119 0.70 15.00 -19.47
CA LEU A 119 1.99 15.01 -18.76
C LEU A 119 3.14 14.57 -19.68
N VAL A 120 2.92 13.57 -20.54
CA VAL A 120 3.91 13.16 -21.56
C VAL A 120 4.20 14.31 -22.53
N ALA A 121 3.15 15.01 -22.98
CA ALA A 121 3.33 16.15 -23.88
C ALA A 121 4.09 17.32 -23.23
N ALA A 122 3.99 17.45 -21.91
CA ALA A 122 4.69 18.49 -21.15
C ALA A 122 6.16 18.14 -20.84
N GLN A 123 6.60 16.89 -21.06
CA GLN A 123 7.98 16.49 -20.84
C GLN A 123 8.94 17.24 -21.76
N ARG A 124 10.09 17.58 -21.23
CA ARG A 124 11.19 18.05 -22.07
C ARG A 124 11.70 16.88 -22.91
N PRO A 125 11.79 17.03 -24.24
CA PRO A 125 12.43 16.02 -25.05
C PRO A 125 13.87 15.82 -24.54
N LEU A 126 14.22 14.59 -24.25
CA LEU A 126 15.62 14.23 -24.02
C LEU A 126 16.34 14.52 -25.34
N LEU A 127 17.21 15.52 -25.32
CA LEU A 127 18.08 15.79 -26.46
C LEU A 127 18.99 14.57 -26.64
N GLY A 128 18.74 13.81 -27.70
CA GLY A 128 19.65 12.79 -28.19
C GLY A 128 20.85 13.40 -28.88
#